data_33aa9c4a2db1d1ec5b4a63dd253aa1d3
#
_entry.id   33aa9c4a2db1d1ec5b4a63dd253aa1d3
#
_cell.length_a   1.000
_cell.length_b   1.000
_cell.length_c   1.000
_cell.angle_alpha   90.00
_cell.angle_beta   90.00
_cell.angle_gamma   90.00
#
_symmetry.space_group_name_H-M   'P 1'
#
loop_
_entity.id
_entity.type
_entity.pdbx_description
1 polymer ?
#
loop_
_entity_poly.entity_id
_entity_poly.type
_entity_poly.pdbx_seq_one_letter_code
_entity_poly.pdbx_strand_id
1 'polypeptide(L)'
;MLKGGKMIREQYEVGNFAVFAYLVGDEETGKGLVIDPADETDMLIGEAKKFGLEITYIVNTHSHVDHIMGNAEMKRKTGAKIIIHEAEGEWLTKTPSYMLDMFGAQPSPPADMTAKEGDSITVGSVVLRVIHTPGHSPGGMSLHGDGVVFTGDTLFVGSVGRTDFPYASWEQLEHSIRTKLYTLPGNTLVYPGHNYGFSPSSTIGEEMVNNQFVRG
;
A
#
# COMPACT_ATOMS: atom_id res chain seq x y z
N MET A 1 -20.55 -14.00 -20.06
CA MET A 1 -19.62 -13.04 -19.46
C MET A 1 -20.04 -12.84 -18.01
N LEU A 2 -19.26 -13.33 -17.06
CA LEU A 2 -19.46 -12.99 -15.64
C LEU A 2 -19.29 -11.48 -15.52
N LYS A 3 -20.31 -10.77 -15.03
CA LYS A 3 -20.15 -9.38 -14.62
C LYS A 3 -19.16 -9.43 -13.46
N GLY A 4 -17.97 -8.87 -13.63
CA GLY A 4 -17.03 -8.71 -12.51
C GLY A 4 -17.73 -7.94 -11.39
N GLY A 5 -17.61 -8.41 -10.16
CA GLY A 5 -18.14 -7.72 -8.99
C GLY A 5 -17.55 -6.30 -8.92
N LYS A 6 -18.28 -5.37 -8.33
CA LYS A 6 -17.79 -4.01 -8.13
C LYS A 6 -16.69 -4.03 -7.07
N MET A 7 -15.55 -3.41 -7.38
CA MET A 7 -14.48 -3.22 -6.41
C MET A 7 -14.93 -2.21 -5.34
N ILE A 8 -14.97 -2.64 -4.09
CA ILE A 8 -15.04 -1.78 -2.91
C ILE A 8 -13.63 -1.26 -2.66
N ARG A 9 -13.48 0.06 -2.46
CA ARG A 9 -12.20 0.69 -2.09
C ARG A 9 -12.47 1.87 -1.18
N GLU A 10 -11.91 1.79 0.01
CA GLU A 10 -12.06 2.81 1.04
C GLU A 10 -10.69 3.22 1.56
N GLN A 11 -10.52 4.51 1.81
CA GLN A 11 -9.29 5.11 2.31
C GLN A 11 -9.51 5.64 3.73
N TYR A 12 -8.61 5.29 4.63
CA TYR A 12 -8.65 5.73 6.03
C TYR A 12 -7.29 6.31 6.41
N GLU A 13 -7.27 7.53 6.92
CA GLU A 13 -6.09 8.06 7.58
C GLU A 13 -6.03 7.48 9.00
N VAL A 14 -4.91 6.83 9.34
CA VAL A 14 -4.73 6.12 10.60
C VAL A 14 -3.44 6.52 11.31
N GLY A 15 -3.50 6.50 12.63
CA GLY A 15 -2.36 6.77 13.50
C GLY A 15 -1.83 8.19 13.42
N ASN A 16 -0.69 8.41 14.09
CA ASN A 16 -0.09 9.73 14.27
C ASN A 16 0.81 10.16 13.10
N PHE A 17 1.04 9.28 12.12
CA PHE A 17 1.95 9.52 10.99
C PHE A 17 1.19 9.83 9.69
N ALA A 18 -0.13 10.07 9.78
CA ALA A 18 -0.99 10.35 8.64
C ALA A 18 -0.88 9.28 7.52
N VAL A 19 -0.73 8.01 7.91
CA VAL A 19 -0.70 6.89 6.97
C VAL A 19 -2.10 6.64 6.43
N PHE A 20 -2.19 6.39 5.14
CA PHE A 20 -3.42 5.89 4.54
C PHE A 20 -3.45 4.36 4.50
N ALA A 21 -4.33 3.78 5.30
CA ALA A 21 -4.73 2.38 5.16
C ALA A 21 -5.89 2.26 4.16
N TYR A 22 -5.88 1.19 3.37
CA TYR A 22 -6.93 0.97 2.38
C TYR A 22 -7.63 -0.37 2.59
N LEU A 23 -8.97 -0.35 2.58
CA LEU A 23 -9.78 -1.55 2.44
C LEU A 23 -10.14 -1.73 0.96
N VAL A 24 -9.78 -2.88 0.41
CA VAL A 24 -10.12 -3.26 -0.95
C VAL A 24 -10.83 -4.60 -0.94
N GLY A 25 -11.94 -4.72 -1.66
CA GLY A 25 -12.70 -5.95 -1.66
C GLY A 25 -13.63 -6.12 -2.85
N ASP A 26 -14.17 -7.30 -2.96
CA ASP A 26 -15.17 -7.69 -3.95
C ASP A 26 -16.57 -7.73 -3.30
N GLU A 27 -17.44 -6.83 -3.76
CA GLU A 27 -18.81 -6.70 -3.25
C GLU A 27 -19.61 -8.01 -3.41
N GLU A 28 -19.36 -8.79 -4.47
CA GLU A 28 -20.12 -10.01 -4.75
C GLU A 28 -19.71 -11.18 -3.84
N THR A 29 -18.41 -11.36 -3.62
CA THR A 29 -17.88 -12.48 -2.83
C THR A 29 -17.70 -12.16 -1.35
N GLY A 30 -17.71 -10.89 -0.99
CA GLY A 30 -17.39 -10.43 0.37
C GLY A 30 -15.94 -10.71 0.79
N LYS A 31 -15.03 -10.99 -0.16
CA LYS A 31 -13.62 -11.15 0.14
C LYS A 31 -12.89 -9.82 0.00
N GLY A 32 -11.98 -9.55 0.94
CA GLY A 32 -11.24 -8.30 0.97
C GLY A 32 -9.81 -8.45 1.43
N LEU A 33 -9.07 -7.37 1.28
CA LEU A 33 -7.73 -7.18 1.82
C LEU A 33 -7.63 -5.79 2.44
N VAL A 34 -6.61 -5.61 3.29
CA VAL A 34 -6.19 -4.31 3.79
C VAL A 34 -4.78 -4.03 3.30
N ILE A 35 -4.54 -2.81 2.80
CA ILE A 35 -3.20 -2.33 2.44
C ILE A 35 -2.72 -1.43 3.58
N ASP A 36 -1.51 -1.67 4.06
CA ASP A 36 -0.80 -0.92 5.10
C ASP A 36 -1.65 -0.62 6.34
N PRO A 37 -2.08 -1.64 7.12
CA PRO A 37 -2.88 -1.44 8.33
C PRO A 37 -2.03 -0.90 9.47
N ALA A 38 -1.55 0.31 9.33
CA ALA A 38 -0.60 0.96 10.22
C ALA A 38 -1.08 1.04 11.68
N ASP A 39 -2.33 1.43 11.89
CA ASP A 39 -2.92 1.61 13.22
C ASP A 39 -4.45 1.39 13.17
N GLU A 40 -5.13 1.59 14.28
CA GLU A 40 -6.60 1.58 14.41
C GLU A 40 -7.25 0.31 13.82
N THR A 41 -6.60 -0.83 14.01
CA THR A 41 -7.01 -2.12 13.43
C THR A 41 -8.44 -2.52 13.74
N ASP A 42 -8.97 -2.17 14.93
CA ASP A 42 -10.38 -2.42 15.29
C ASP A 42 -11.35 -1.60 14.44
N MET A 43 -11.00 -0.34 14.17
CA MET A 43 -11.79 0.52 13.30
C MET A 43 -11.79 -0.07 11.88
N LEU A 44 -10.62 -0.41 11.31
CA LEU A 44 -10.51 -0.98 9.98
C LEU A 44 -11.31 -2.30 9.83
N ILE A 45 -11.25 -3.17 10.83
CA ILE A 45 -12.05 -4.42 10.86
C ILE A 45 -13.55 -4.10 10.95
N GLY A 46 -13.92 -3.10 11.75
CA GLY A 46 -15.29 -2.64 11.88
C GLY A 46 -15.83 -2.10 10.55
N GLU A 47 -15.04 -1.30 9.84
CA GLU A 47 -15.40 -0.77 8.53
C GLU A 47 -15.52 -1.89 7.49
N ALA A 48 -14.55 -2.83 7.44
CA ALA A 48 -14.65 -3.99 6.55
C ALA A 48 -15.97 -4.75 6.74
N LYS A 49 -16.39 -4.97 8.00
CA LYS A 49 -17.67 -5.62 8.33
C LYS A 49 -18.89 -4.84 7.82
N LYS A 50 -18.87 -3.51 7.86
CA LYS A 50 -19.97 -2.69 7.32
C LYS A 50 -20.17 -2.89 5.83
N PHE A 51 -19.06 -3.13 5.09
CA PHE A 51 -19.09 -3.48 3.67
C PHE A 51 -19.28 -4.98 3.41
N GLY A 52 -19.47 -5.79 4.45
CA GLY A 52 -19.61 -7.24 4.31
C GLY A 52 -18.32 -7.95 3.89
N LEU A 53 -17.15 -7.33 4.13
CA LEU A 53 -15.85 -7.86 3.73
C LEU A 53 -15.22 -8.72 4.83
N GLU A 54 -14.75 -9.90 4.45
CA GLU A 54 -13.81 -10.73 5.20
C GLU A 54 -12.39 -10.39 4.75
N ILE A 55 -11.56 -9.85 5.65
CA ILE A 55 -10.17 -9.54 5.36
C ILE A 55 -9.36 -10.84 5.29
N THR A 56 -8.92 -11.21 4.08
CA THR A 56 -8.16 -12.44 3.81
C THR A 56 -6.67 -12.19 3.64
N TYR A 57 -6.29 -10.96 3.27
CA TYR A 57 -4.89 -10.55 3.12
C TYR A 57 -4.62 -9.21 3.80
N ILE A 58 -3.40 -9.09 4.32
CA ILE A 58 -2.72 -7.87 4.68
C ILE A 58 -1.65 -7.67 3.62
N VAL A 59 -1.66 -6.56 2.92
CA VAL A 59 -0.67 -6.26 1.87
C VAL A 59 0.13 -5.05 2.30
N ASN A 60 1.44 -5.21 2.49
CA ASN A 60 2.30 -4.08 2.79
C ASN A 60 2.98 -3.58 1.52
N THR A 61 2.83 -2.28 1.24
CA THR A 61 3.51 -1.63 0.11
C THR A 61 5.02 -1.66 0.30
N HIS A 62 5.49 -1.58 1.54
CA HIS A 62 6.88 -1.69 1.96
C HIS A 62 6.97 -1.98 3.47
N SER A 63 8.17 -2.12 4.03
CA SER A 63 8.39 -2.61 5.40
C SER A 63 8.70 -1.53 6.44
N HIS A 64 8.48 -0.23 6.15
CA HIS A 64 8.67 0.79 7.17
C HIS A 64 7.68 0.62 8.32
N VAL A 65 8.17 0.93 9.53
CA VAL A 65 7.46 0.61 10.78
C VAL A 65 6.06 1.21 10.84
N ASP A 66 5.91 2.43 10.38
CA ASP A 66 4.64 3.15 10.37
C ASP A 66 3.59 2.52 9.43
N HIS A 67 3.97 1.73 8.44
CA HIS A 67 3.04 0.98 7.58
C HIS A 67 2.72 -0.42 8.08
N ILE A 68 3.61 -1.02 8.88
CA ILE A 68 3.50 -2.43 9.30
C ILE A 68 3.13 -2.63 10.76
N MET A 69 3.05 -1.57 11.57
CA MET A 69 2.89 -1.70 13.03
C MET A 69 1.54 -2.31 13.44
N GLY A 70 0.52 -2.23 12.60
CA GLY A 70 -0.76 -2.93 12.80
C GLY A 70 -0.80 -4.39 12.34
N ASN A 71 0.23 -4.89 11.66
CA ASN A 71 0.25 -6.24 11.08
C ASN A 71 -0.05 -7.34 12.10
N ALA A 72 0.63 -7.30 13.25
CA ALA A 72 0.49 -8.33 14.28
C ALA A 72 -0.94 -8.43 14.81
N GLU A 73 -1.54 -7.28 15.09
CA GLU A 73 -2.89 -7.21 15.61
C GLU A 73 -3.92 -7.57 14.54
N MET A 74 -3.78 -7.03 13.34
CA MET A 74 -4.67 -7.33 12.21
C MET A 74 -4.67 -8.84 11.91
N LYS A 75 -3.48 -9.45 11.81
CA LYS A 75 -3.35 -10.90 11.58
C LYS A 75 -3.98 -11.71 12.71
N ARG A 76 -3.72 -11.34 13.97
CA ARG A 76 -4.28 -12.03 15.13
C ARG A 76 -5.81 -12.01 15.14
N LYS A 77 -6.43 -10.89 14.75
CA LYS A 77 -7.89 -10.69 14.78
C LYS A 77 -8.62 -11.30 13.60
N THR A 78 -7.98 -11.34 12.43
CA THR A 78 -8.63 -11.76 11.18
C THR A 78 -8.15 -13.11 10.65
N GLY A 79 -6.96 -13.56 11.04
CA GLY A 79 -6.29 -14.71 10.42
C GLY A 79 -5.75 -14.42 9.01
N ALA A 80 -5.78 -13.16 8.56
CA ALA A 80 -5.34 -12.76 7.24
C ALA A 80 -3.85 -13.07 7.01
N LYS A 81 -3.48 -13.40 5.77
CA LYS A 81 -2.10 -13.66 5.37
C LYS A 81 -1.39 -12.38 4.99
N ILE A 82 -0.17 -12.19 5.46
CA ILE A 82 0.67 -11.03 5.13
C ILE A 82 1.38 -11.28 3.80
N ILE A 83 1.25 -10.31 2.90
CA ILE A 83 1.93 -10.26 1.59
C ILE A 83 2.79 -9.00 1.53
N ILE A 84 4.04 -9.14 1.11
CA ILE A 84 4.95 -8.03 0.84
C ILE A 84 5.83 -8.38 -0.37
N HIS A 85 6.53 -7.40 -0.94
CA HIS A 85 7.48 -7.65 -2.01
C HIS A 85 8.64 -8.54 -1.53
N GLU A 86 9.12 -9.48 -2.40
CA GLU A 86 10.15 -10.46 -2.04
C GLU A 86 11.45 -9.82 -1.51
N ALA A 87 11.82 -8.64 -2.02
CA ALA A 87 13.01 -7.91 -1.57
C ALA A 87 12.92 -7.40 -0.11
N GLU A 88 11.73 -7.39 0.50
CA GLU A 88 11.52 -6.93 1.87
C GLU A 88 10.90 -7.98 2.80
N GLY A 89 10.67 -9.18 2.31
CA GLY A 89 10.06 -10.24 3.11
C GLY A 89 10.76 -10.50 4.45
N GLU A 90 12.09 -10.46 4.46
CA GLU A 90 12.87 -10.62 5.69
C GLU A 90 12.89 -9.36 6.57
N TRP A 91 12.63 -8.17 6.02
CA TRP A 91 12.72 -6.91 6.76
C TRP A 91 11.56 -6.73 7.73
N LEU A 92 10.40 -7.33 7.46
CA LEU A 92 9.24 -7.28 8.35
C LEU A 92 9.57 -7.64 9.81
N THR A 93 10.48 -8.59 10.02
CA THR A 93 10.87 -9.06 11.35
C THR A 93 12.16 -8.43 11.88
N LYS A 94 12.76 -7.52 11.11
CA LYS A 94 14.08 -6.94 11.44
C LYS A 94 13.99 -5.47 11.91
N THR A 95 12.79 -4.95 12.18
CA THR A 95 12.65 -3.61 12.73
C THR A 95 13.39 -3.53 14.07
N PRO A 96 14.36 -2.61 14.24
CA PRO A 96 15.12 -2.48 15.48
C PRO A 96 14.20 -2.15 16.67
N SER A 97 14.50 -2.72 17.85
CA SER A 97 13.65 -2.54 19.04
C SER A 97 13.47 -1.07 19.42
N TYR A 98 14.52 -0.24 19.28
CA TYR A 98 14.40 1.18 19.57
C TYR A 98 13.41 1.91 18.66
N MET A 99 13.25 1.46 17.40
CA MET A 99 12.23 2.00 16.50
C MET A 99 10.84 1.52 16.91
N LEU A 100 10.69 0.24 17.25
CA LEU A 100 9.43 -0.27 17.79
C LEU A 100 8.98 0.52 19.03
N ASP A 101 9.92 0.77 19.96
CA ASP A 101 9.64 1.56 21.16
C ASP A 101 9.24 3.02 20.83
N MET A 102 9.95 3.63 19.87
CA MET A 102 9.67 5.01 19.43
C MET A 102 8.28 5.15 18.82
N PHE A 103 7.84 4.15 18.04
CA PHE A 103 6.54 4.13 17.39
C PHE A 103 5.44 3.50 18.24
N GLY A 104 5.77 2.95 19.42
CA GLY A 104 4.82 2.17 20.24
C GLY A 104 4.33 0.91 19.54
N ALA A 105 5.14 0.38 18.60
CA ALA A 105 4.76 -0.70 17.71
C ALA A 105 5.10 -2.08 18.28
N GLN A 106 4.33 -3.09 17.88
CA GLN A 106 4.70 -4.49 18.08
C GLN A 106 5.50 -5.00 16.89
N PRO A 107 6.41 -5.97 17.07
CA PRO A 107 7.09 -6.61 15.96
C PRO A 107 6.09 -7.21 14.97
N SER A 108 6.29 -6.96 13.67
CA SER A 108 5.47 -7.60 12.64
C SER A 108 5.76 -9.10 12.59
N PRO A 109 4.74 -9.95 12.40
CA PRO A 109 4.95 -11.34 12.02
C PRO A 109 5.67 -11.43 10.66
N PRO A 110 6.32 -12.58 10.35
CA PRO A 110 6.88 -12.79 9.03
C PRO A 110 5.79 -12.80 7.94
N ALA A 111 6.20 -12.50 6.70
CA ALA A 111 5.33 -12.64 5.56
C ALA A 111 4.89 -14.10 5.37
N ASP A 112 3.61 -14.32 5.08
CA ASP A 112 3.09 -15.64 4.68
C ASP A 112 3.35 -15.90 3.20
N MET A 113 3.42 -14.82 2.41
CA MET A 113 3.61 -14.85 0.96
C MET A 113 4.47 -13.66 0.55
N THR A 114 5.24 -13.84 -0.50
CA THR A 114 5.93 -12.72 -1.17
C THR A 114 5.37 -12.52 -2.57
N ALA A 115 5.46 -11.28 -3.06
CA ALA A 115 5.07 -10.89 -4.40
C ALA A 115 6.26 -10.26 -5.13
N LYS A 116 6.23 -10.24 -6.46
CA LYS A 116 7.22 -9.60 -7.32
C LYS A 116 6.56 -8.86 -8.47
N GLU A 117 7.35 -8.15 -9.25
CA GLU A 117 6.90 -7.45 -10.46
C GLU A 117 6.00 -8.32 -11.32
N GLY A 118 4.81 -7.80 -11.65
CA GLY A 118 3.85 -8.43 -12.55
C GLY A 118 2.96 -9.49 -11.92
N ASP A 119 3.19 -9.89 -10.67
CA ASP A 119 2.28 -10.78 -9.94
C ASP A 119 0.92 -10.11 -9.74
N SER A 120 -0.08 -10.93 -9.43
CA SER A 120 -1.44 -10.47 -9.14
C SER A 120 -1.89 -10.92 -7.77
N ILE A 121 -2.38 -9.99 -6.96
CA ILE A 121 -3.07 -10.26 -5.69
C ILE A 121 -4.56 -10.23 -5.97
N THR A 122 -5.25 -11.35 -5.70
CA THR A 122 -6.65 -11.51 -6.08
C THR A 122 -7.52 -11.75 -4.85
N VAL A 123 -8.61 -11.00 -4.74
CA VAL A 123 -9.69 -11.22 -3.76
C VAL A 123 -11.04 -11.25 -4.48
N GLY A 124 -11.68 -12.42 -4.50
CA GLY A 124 -12.86 -12.61 -5.33
C GLY A 124 -12.59 -12.37 -6.81
N SER A 125 -13.29 -11.44 -7.43
CA SER A 125 -13.08 -11.00 -8.82
C SER A 125 -12.13 -9.81 -8.95
N VAL A 126 -11.75 -9.16 -7.83
CA VAL A 126 -10.83 -8.01 -7.81
C VAL A 126 -9.40 -8.50 -7.97
N VAL A 127 -8.69 -7.91 -8.92
CA VAL A 127 -7.29 -8.22 -9.24
C VAL A 127 -6.46 -6.96 -9.12
N LEU A 128 -5.46 -6.97 -8.24
CA LEU A 128 -4.44 -5.93 -8.10
C LEU A 128 -3.12 -6.45 -8.66
N ARG A 129 -2.62 -5.81 -9.70
CA ARG A 129 -1.31 -6.13 -10.28
C ARG A 129 -0.21 -5.43 -9.49
N VAL A 130 0.81 -6.19 -9.13
CA VAL A 130 2.01 -5.68 -8.46
C VAL A 130 2.90 -4.97 -9.48
N ILE A 131 3.27 -3.74 -9.16
CA ILE A 131 4.28 -2.94 -9.87
C ILE A 131 5.40 -2.71 -8.86
N HIS A 132 6.58 -3.28 -9.08
CA HIS A 132 7.74 -3.04 -8.23
C HIS A 132 8.24 -1.62 -8.46
N THR A 133 8.20 -0.77 -7.45
CA THR A 133 8.56 0.65 -7.50
C THR A 133 9.64 0.99 -6.46
N PRO A 134 10.87 0.43 -6.62
CA PRO A 134 11.95 0.67 -5.68
C PRO A 134 12.43 2.11 -5.72
N GLY A 135 13.09 2.52 -4.65
CA GLY A 135 13.74 3.82 -4.52
C GLY A 135 13.55 4.43 -3.14
N HIS A 136 12.33 4.52 -2.61
CA HIS A 136 12.08 4.84 -1.21
C HIS A 136 12.54 3.68 -0.30
N SER A 137 12.22 2.47 -0.70
CA SER A 137 12.72 1.23 -0.12
C SER A 137 13.06 0.23 -1.24
N PRO A 138 13.87 -0.82 -0.97
CA PRO A 138 14.29 -1.77 -2.01
C PRO A 138 13.16 -2.61 -2.59
N GLY A 139 12.12 -2.88 -1.81
CA GLY A 139 10.98 -3.68 -2.20
C GLY A 139 9.68 -2.86 -2.26
N GLY A 140 9.77 -1.54 -2.32
CA GLY A 140 8.59 -0.70 -2.50
C GLY A 140 7.78 -1.17 -3.69
N MET A 141 6.47 -1.39 -3.50
CA MET A 141 5.56 -1.81 -4.57
C MET A 141 4.30 -0.97 -4.60
N SER A 142 3.82 -0.75 -5.81
CA SER A 142 2.51 -0.16 -6.08
C SER A 142 1.55 -1.23 -6.55
N LEU A 143 0.25 -1.06 -6.26
CA LEU A 143 -0.79 -2.03 -6.60
C LEU A 143 -1.79 -1.39 -7.55
N HIS A 144 -1.91 -1.90 -8.76
CA HIS A 144 -2.76 -1.31 -9.80
C HIS A 144 -3.93 -2.23 -10.17
N GLY A 145 -5.14 -1.70 -10.18
CA GLY A 145 -6.33 -2.40 -10.63
C GLY A 145 -7.56 -1.49 -10.69
N ASP A 146 -8.51 -1.79 -11.55
CA ASP A 146 -9.79 -1.07 -11.68
C ASP A 146 -9.67 0.47 -11.76
N GLY A 147 -8.67 0.95 -12.52
CA GLY A 147 -8.45 2.39 -12.72
C GLY A 147 -7.86 3.14 -11.54
N VAL A 148 -7.30 2.43 -10.55
CA VAL A 148 -6.62 3.03 -9.39
C VAL A 148 -5.23 2.42 -9.21
N VAL A 149 -4.32 3.16 -8.59
CA VAL A 149 -3.01 2.68 -8.16
C VAL A 149 -2.74 3.12 -6.72
N PHE A 150 -2.47 2.15 -5.84
CA PHE A 150 -2.02 2.38 -4.47
C PHE A 150 -0.51 2.43 -4.51
N THR A 151 0.07 3.59 -4.25
CA THR A 151 1.49 3.85 -4.53
C THR A 151 2.41 3.70 -3.33
N GLY A 152 1.84 3.48 -2.12
CA GLY A 152 2.64 3.54 -0.90
C GLY A 152 3.48 4.82 -0.88
N ASP A 153 4.73 4.68 -0.49
CA ASP A 153 5.67 5.81 -0.39
C ASP A 153 6.50 6.02 -1.67
N THR A 154 5.95 5.65 -2.82
CA THR A 154 6.58 5.94 -4.11
C THR A 154 6.16 7.30 -4.63
N LEU A 155 4.87 7.55 -4.79
CA LEU A 155 4.30 8.78 -5.34
C LEU A 155 3.20 9.29 -4.41
N PHE A 156 3.35 10.53 -3.95
CA PHE A 156 2.33 11.26 -3.18
C PHE A 156 1.65 12.32 -4.03
N VAL A 157 0.58 12.90 -3.51
CA VAL A 157 -0.06 14.05 -4.15
C VAL A 157 0.87 15.26 -4.12
N GLY A 158 1.41 15.61 -5.28
CA GLY A 158 2.35 16.72 -5.46
C GLY A 158 3.76 16.49 -4.90
N SER A 159 4.07 15.27 -4.41
CA SER A 159 5.34 14.92 -3.78
C SER A 159 5.73 13.47 -4.06
N VAL A 160 6.81 13.01 -3.44
CA VAL A 160 7.33 11.64 -3.53
C VAL A 160 7.88 11.18 -2.20
N GLY A 161 8.08 9.87 -2.01
CA GLY A 161 8.73 9.30 -0.85
C GLY A 161 10.17 9.82 -0.67
N ARG A 162 10.61 9.89 0.58
CA ARG A 162 11.99 10.31 0.90
C ARG A 162 13.00 9.25 0.46
N THR A 163 14.20 9.72 0.14
CA THR A 163 15.30 8.87 -0.35
C THR A 163 16.62 9.10 0.39
N ASP A 164 16.55 9.57 1.62
CA ASP A 164 17.71 9.85 2.48
C ASP A 164 18.09 8.70 3.42
N PHE A 165 17.43 7.56 3.33
CA PHE A 165 17.86 6.34 4.01
C PHE A 165 19.05 5.70 3.30
N PRO A 166 19.93 4.97 4.01
CA PRO A 166 21.13 4.36 3.40
C PRO A 166 20.85 3.35 2.28
N TYR A 167 19.67 2.76 2.27
CA TYR A 167 19.21 1.80 1.26
C TYR A 167 18.30 2.41 0.19
N ALA A 168 17.93 3.68 0.33
CA ALA A 168 17.08 4.39 -0.60
C ALA A 168 17.90 4.99 -1.76
N SER A 169 17.24 5.28 -2.88
CA SER A 169 17.87 5.88 -4.06
C SER A 169 16.89 6.78 -4.81
N TRP A 170 17.25 8.05 -4.92
CA TRP A 170 16.49 8.99 -5.73
C TRP A 170 16.39 8.54 -7.19
N GLU A 171 17.51 8.10 -7.77
CA GLU A 171 17.54 7.66 -9.17
C GLU A 171 16.59 6.50 -9.44
N GLN A 172 16.51 5.53 -8.50
CA GLN A 172 15.58 4.41 -8.61
C GLN A 172 14.13 4.87 -8.44
N LEU A 173 13.86 5.77 -7.48
CA LEU A 173 12.52 6.28 -7.24
C LEU A 173 12.00 7.05 -8.47
N GLU A 174 12.79 7.99 -8.97
CA GLU A 174 12.46 8.75 -10.18
C GLU A 174 12.24 7.81 -11.38
N HIS A 175 13.12 6.83 -11.57
CA HIS A 175 12.97 5.83 -12.62
C HIS A 175 11.67 5.03 -12.47
N SER A 176 11.35 4.56 -11.27
CA SER A 176 10.11 3.84 -10.97
C SER A 176 8.87 4.66 -11.32
N ILE A 177 8.85 5.94 -10.93
CA ILE A 177 7.73 6.84 -11.22
C ILE A 177 7.59 7.04 -12.73
N ARG A 178 8.67 7.45 -13.41
CA ARG A 178 8.63 7.81 -14.84
C ARG A 178 8.32 6.63 -15.75
N THR A 179 8.95 5.47 -15.48
CA THR A 179 8.90 4.33 -16.41
C THR A 179 7.79 3.33 -16.11
N LYS A 180 7.20 3.40 -14.91
CA LYS A 180 6.15 2.47 -14.49
C LYS A 180 4.84 3.18 -14.17
N LEU A 181 4.85 4.16 -13.26
CA LEU A 181 3.61 4.80 -12.84
C LEU A 181 3.08 5.78 -13.90
N TYR A 182 3.94 6.61 -14.48
CA TYR A 182 3.55 7.58 -15.50
C TYR A 182 3.23 6.94 -16.87
N THR A 183 3.40 5.63 -17.01
CA THR A 183 2.91 4.88 -18.17
C THR A 183 1.47 4.40 -18.04
N LEU A 184 0.90 4.52 -16.84
CA LEU A 184 -0.52 4.23 -16.61
C LEU A 184 -1.40 5.30 -17.28
N PRO A 185 -2.67 4.98 -17.59
CA PRO A 185 -3.60 5.97 -18.13
C PRO A 185 -3.68 7.21 -17.24
N GLY A 186 -3.69 8.41 -17.84
CA GLY A 186 -3.66 9.67 -17.09
C GLY A 186 -4.84 9.88 -16.11
N ASN A 187 -5.96 9.19 -16.34
CA ASN A 187 -7.13 9.20 -15.44
C ASN A 187 -7.06 8.13 -14.34
N THR A 188 -5.97 7.36 -14.22
CA THR A 188 -5.77 6.43 -13.12
C THR A 188 -5.66 7.21 -11.82
N LEU A 189 -6.51 6.90 -10.83
CA LEU A 189 -6.47 7.51 -9.51
C LEU A 189 -5.23 7.06 -8.74
N VAL A 190 -4.53 8.00 -8.14
CA VAL A 190 -3.37 7.78 -7.27
C VAL A 190 -3.82 7.81 -5.81
N TYR A 191 -3.60 6.72 -5.11
CA TYR A 191 -3.83 6.56 -3.69
C TYR A 191 -2.49 6.37 -2.96
N PRO A 192 -1.97 7.44 -2.31
CA PRO A 192 -0.63 7.45 -1.71
C PRO A 192 -0.56 6.74 -0.36
N GLY A 193 0.67 6.53 0.17
CA GLY A 193 0.89 5.97 1.51
C GLY A 193 0.56 6.94 2.65
N HIS A 194 0.63 8.26 2.41
CA HIS A 194 0.43 9.29 3.44
C HIS A 194 -0.41 10.47 2.96
N ASN A 195 -1.07 11.13 3.93
CA ASN A 195 -1.82 12.37 3.72
C ASN A 195 -0.90 13.61 3.81
N TYR A 196 0.12 13.69 2.94
CA TYR A 196 1.06 14.82 2.92
C TYR A 196 0.72 15.87 1.85
N GLY A 197 -0.25 15.60 1.00
CA GLY A 197 -0.66 16.49 -0.09
C GLY A 197 -1.77 17.46 0.30
N PHE A 198 -2.18 18.25 -0.66
CA PHE A 198 -3.33 19.16 -0.55
C PHE A 198 -4.68 18.46 -0.76
N SER A 199 -4.65 17.20 -1.14
CA SER A 199 -5.79 16.32 -1.36
C SER A 199 -5.43 14.89 -0.96
N PRO A 200 -6.38 14.05 -0.52
CA PRO A 200 -6.10 12.67 -0.15
C PRO A 200 -5.80 11.75 -1.35
N SER A 201 -6.06 12.20 -2.57
CA SER A 201 -5.79 11.48 -3.81
C SER A 201 -5.60 12.46 -4.97
N SER A 202 -5.02 11.98 -6.07
CA SER A 202 -4.87 12.70 -7.33
C SER A 202 -5.07 11.75 -8.52
N THR A 203 -4.59 12.12 -9.69
CA THR A 203 -4.51 11.24 -10.86
C THR A 203 -3.09 11.20 -11.42
N ILE A 204 -2.74 10.16 -12.14
CA ILE A 204 -1.45 10.09 -12.85
C ILE A 204 -1.24 11.32 -13.72
N GLY A 205 -2.25 11.77 -14.44
CA GLY A 205 -2.15 12.96 -15.30
C GLY A 205 -1.90 14.25 -14.51
N GLU A 206 -2.52 14.41 -13.33
CA GLU A 206 -2.26 15.54 -12.45
C GLU A 206 -0.85 15.52 -11.90
N GLU A 207 -0.34 14.35 -11.47
CA GLU A 207 1.02 14.20 -10.97
C GLU A 207 2.06 14.47 -12.08
N MET A 208 1.86 13.98 -13.29
CA MET A 208 2.75 14.27 -14.41
C MET A 208 2.93 15.78 -14.67
N VAL A 209 1.89 16.57 -14.41
CA VAL A 209 1.91 18.03 -14.66
C VAL A 209 2.36 18.80 -13.42
N ASN A 210 1.87 18.45 -12.25
CA ASN A 210 1.93 19.29 -11.05
C ASN A 210 2.92 18.81 -9.99
N ASN A 211 3.41 17.55 -10.06
CA ASN A 211 4.36 17.04 -9.08
C ASN A 211 5.63 17.89 -9.06
N GLN A 212 6.06 18.32 -7.87
CA GLN A 212 7.19 19.25 -7.73
C GLN A 212 8.55 18.55 -7.92
N PHE A 213 8.60 17.24 -7.78
CA PHE A 213 9.84 16.46 -7.80
C PHE A 213 10.03 15.72 -9.13
N VAL A 214 8.98 15.14 -9.67
CA VAL A 214 9.03 14.34 -10.91
C VAL A 214 7.91 14.78 -11.84
N ARG A 215 8.25 15.57 -12.86
CA ARG A 215 7.31 15.94 -13.93
C ARG A 215 7.43 14.97 -15.10
N GLY A 216 6.31 14.68 -15.78
CA GLY A 216 6.24 13.82 -16.95
C GLY A 216 6.92 14.37 -18.20
#